data_bf073741c8e03ca7bcc940e2c41cfe7a
#
_entry.id   bf073741c8e03ca7bcc940e2c41cfe7a
#
_cell.length_a   1.000
_cell.length_b   1.000
_cell.length_c   1.000
_cell.angle_alpha   90.00
_cell.angle_beta   90.00
_cell.angle_gamma   90.00
#
_symmetry.space_group_name_H-M   'P 1'
#
loop_
_entity.id
_entity.type
_entity.pdbx_description
1 polymer ?
#
loop_
_entity_poly.entity_id
_entity_poly.type
_entity_poly.pdbx_seq_one_letter_code
_entity_poly.pdbx_strand_id
1 'polypeptide(L)'
;MANSKLKKAVAAFLMVASVTAMVAGCGSGDKKAPEKKAEPAKTAITWTETLDGKKVEMKMTAVPKHAVSMSFATTEMMLALGLQDQMAGTAFKEEEIYTPLAEAYKKVPVLAEKWPSYEKLMSVKPDFVTGWETAFTKRAIPAEKLTSQNIPIFVPDSMQDTKADLEANFKDMLEYGRIFGKEDNAKKWVDGQKKKLADVQAKLKDLPKVKAFIFDSDDGQPFTAFEGYTTNVLKLIGVENVMAGQGVDKTWAKTTWEAFVKANPDYIIICDYSASDRNDDDFKQKIEKMKANPQLASVKAIKENHFIKVKLSEICPGVRTVDALERMAKAMHPELK
;
A
#
# COMPACT_ATOMS: atom_id res chain seq x y z
N MET A 1 -20.05 -40.95 -39.05
CA MET A 1 -19.48 -42.17 -38.48
C MET A 1 -18.90 -41.76 -37.12
N ALA A 2 -19.62 -41.91 -36.03
CA ALA A 2 -19.58 -43.04 -35.10
C ALA A 2 -18.19 -43.17 -34.45
N ASN A 3 -17.95 -43.04 -33.17
CA ASN A 3 -18.50 -43.60 -31.92
C ASN A 3 -17.76 -42.91 -30.74
N SER A 4 -18.34 -42.49 -29.68
CA SER A 4 -19.01 -43.15 -28.55
C SER A 4 -18.06 -43.65 -27.44
N LYS A 5 -18.38 -43.15 -26.22
CA LYS A 5 -18.20 -43.77 -24.88
C LYS A 5 -16.77 -43.73 -24.30
N LEU A 6 -16.52 -43.37 -23.03
CA LEU A 6 -17.12 -43.95 -21.83
C LEU A 6 -16.75 -43.14 -20.56
N LYS A 7 -17.71 -42.94 -19.68
CA LYS A 7 -17.56 -42.46 -18.30
C LYS A 7 -16.85 -43.50 -17.44
N LYS A 8 -15.98 -43.06 -16.50
CA LYS A 8 -15.79 -43.83 -15.25
C LYS A 8 -15.50 -42.84 -14.10
N ALA A 9 -16.44 -42.80 -13.19
CA ALA A 9 -16.29 -42.26 -11.85
C ALA A 9 -15.49 -43.28 -11.01
N VAL A 10 -14.60 -42.80 -10.18
CA VAL A 10 -13.99 -43.58 -9.10
C VAL A 10 -14.20 -42.82 -7.78
N ALA A 11 -15.10 -43.38 -6.97
CA ALA A 11 -15.29 -42.99 -5.58
C ALA A 11 -14.17 -43.65 -4.75
N ALA A 12 -13.47 -42.87 -3.94
CA ALA A 12 -12.52 -43.41 -2.96
C ALA A 12 -13.18 -43.40 -1.58
N PHE A 13 -13.32 -44.59 -1.03
CA PHE A 13 -13.84 -44.89 0.30
C PHE A 13 -12.82 -44.53 1.39
N LEU A 14 -13.27 -43.80 2.40
CA LEU A 14 -12.57 -43.62 3.67
C LEU A 14 -12.83 -44.85 4.56
N MET A 15 -11.82 -45.62 4.84
CA MET A 15 -11.85 -46.64 5.90
C MET A 15 -11.35 -46.02 7.21
N VAL A 16 -12.25 -45.94 8.15
CA VAL A 16 -11.94 -45.71 9.57
C VAL A 16 -11.69 -47.08 10.22
N ALA A 17 -10.47 -47.33 10.65
CA ALA A 17 -10.14 -48.51 11.44
C ALA A 17 -10.16 -48.13 12.94
N SER A 18 -11.21 -48.54 13.61
CA SER A 18 -11.30 -48.52 15.08
C SER A 18 -10.64 -49.79 15.63
N VAL A 19 -9.56 -49.64 16.39
CA VAL A 19 -8.97 -50.72 17.18
C VAL A 19 -9.40 -50.57 18.64
N THR A 20 -10.27 -51.45 19.05
CA THR A 20 -10.67 -51.61 20.46
C THR A 20 -9.76 -52.69 21.07
N ALA A 21 -8.92 -52.32 22.00
CA ALA A 21 -8.22 -53.28 22.86
C ALA A 21 -8.71 -53.13 24.29
N MET A 22 -9.49 -54.13 24.74
CA MET A 22 -9.74 -54.37 26.18
C MET A 22 -8.54 -55.09 26.76
N VAL A 23 -7.97 -54.53 27.85
CA VAL A 23 -7.17 -55.30 28.78
C VAL A 23 -7.64 -54.92 30.19
N ALA A 24 -8.21 -55.89 30.88
CA ALA A 24 -8.47 -55.84 32.30
C ALA A 24 -7.19 -56.22 33.09
N GLY A 25 -6.80 -55.42 34.04
CA GLY A 25 -5.70 -55.73 34.98
C GLY A 25 -5.70 -54.77 36.17
N CYS A 26 -6.00 -55.31 37.33
CA CYS A 26 -5.96 -54.64 38.65
C CYS A 26 -4.57 -54.17 39.05
N GLY A 27 -4.50 -53.00 39.75
CA GLY A 27 -3.57 -52.82 40.84
C GLY A 27 -2.72 -51.57 40.82
N SER A 28 -2.88 -50.75 41.89
CA SER A 28 -1.95 -49.79 42.49
C SER A 28 -1.92 -48.37 41.89
N GLY A 29 -2.23 -47.41 42.76
CA GLY A 29 -2.33 -45.99 42.47
C GLY A 29 -0.98 -45.35 42.11
N ASP A 30 -1.03 -44.67 40.97
CA ASP A 30 -0.10 -43.61 40.63
C ASP A 30 -0.90 -42.46 40.02
N LYS A 31 -0.73 -41.28 40.59
CA LYS A 31 -1.37 -40.04 40.11
C LYS A 31 -0.83 -39.72 38.73
N LYS A 32 -1.60 -40.03 37.68
CA LYS A 32 -1.36 -39.49 36.32
C LYS A 32 -1.46 -37.98 36.37
N ALA A 33 -0.38 -37.30 35.97
CA ALA A 33 -0.38 -35.89 35.64
C ALA A 33 -1.40 -35.61 34.49
N PRO A 34 -2.09 -34.47 34.49
CA PRO A 34 -3.05 -34.18 33.45
C PRO A 34 -2.32 -34.09 32.09
N GLU A 35 -2.74 -34.90 31.13
CA GLU A 35 -2.33 -34.77 29.74
C GLU A 35 -2.66 -33.35 29.27
N LYS A 36 -1.63 -32.55 28.94
CA LYS A 36 -1.81 -31.33 28.21
C LYS A 36 -2.44 -31.71 26.88
N LYS A 37 -3.71 -31.35 26.67
CA LYS A 37 -4.33 -31.35 25.33
C LYS A 37 -3.41 -30.54 24.43
N ALA A 38 -2.86 -31.17 23.40
CA ALA A 38 -2.15 -30.47 22.35
C ALA A 38 -3.09 -29.41 21.76
N GLU A 39 -2.71 -28.16 21.84
CA GLU A 39 -3.40 -27.09 21.08
C GLU A 39 -3.39 -27.47 19.61
N PRO A 40 -4.51 -27.25 18.87
CA PRO A 40 -4.54 -27.52 17.45
C PRO A 40 -3.41 -26.70 16.78
N ALA A 41 -2.61 -27.37 15.95
CA ALA A 41 -1.54 -26.74 15.22
C ALA A 41 -2.13 -25.52 14.46
N LYS A 42 -1.69 -24.31 14.81
CA LYS A 42 -2.11 -23.09 14.11
C LYS A 42 -1.78 -23.26 12.64
N THR A 43 -2.75 -23.10 11.76
CA THR A 43 -2.56 -23.16 10.32
C THR A 43 -1.52 -22.11 9.91
N ALA A 44 -0.50 -22.52 9.18
CA ALA A 44 0.53 -21.61 8.71
C ALA A 44 -0.08 -20.55 7.79
N ILE A 45 0.31 -19.31 7.97
CA ILE A 45 -0.01 -18.20 7.07
C ILE A 45 1.02 -18.22 5.94
N THR A 46 0.58 -18.31 4.68
CA THR A 46 1.44 -18.34 3.50
C THR A 46 0.99 -17.30 2.48
N TRP A 47 1.94 -16.75 1.75
CA TRP A 47 1.72 -15.91 0.56
C TRP A 47 2.95 -16.00 -0.36
N THR A 48 2.86 -15.42 -1.54
CA THR A 48 3.99 -15.41 -2.50
C THR A 48 4.35 -13.97 -2.82
N GLU A 49 5.62 -13.64 -2.68
CA GLU A 49 6.19 -12.36 -3.11
C GLU A 49 6.92 -12.48 -4.43
N THR A 50 6.97 -11.39 -5.20
CA THR A 50 7.86 -11.26 -6.35
C THR A 50 9.01 -10.33 -5.97
N LEU A 51 10.20 -10.88 -5.73
CA LEU A 51 11.39 -10.16 -5.29
C LEU A 51 12.51 -10.35 -6.31
N ASP A 52 13.09 -9.26 -6.82
CA ASP A 52 14.08 -9.30 -7.92
C ASP A 52 13.61 -10.16 -9.12
N GLY A 53 12.31 -10.07 -9.47
CA GLY A 53 11.68 -10.82 -10.55
C GLY A 53 11.49 -12.32 -10.28
N LYS A 54 11.75 -12.80 -9.06
CA LYS A 54 11.57 -14.20 -8.65
C LYS A 54 10.41 -14.34 -7.69
N LYS A 55 9.58 -15.38 -7.91
CA LYS A 55 8.54 -15.74 -6.95
C LYS A 55 9.17 -16.47 -5.76
N VAL A 56 8.91 -15.97 -4.57
CA VAL A 56 9.38 -16.52 -3.30
C VAL A 56 8.17 -16.78 -2.40
N GLU A 57 8.00 -18.03 -1.96
CA GLU A 57 6.96 -18.39 -1.01
C GLU A 57 7.36 -17.94 0.40
N MET A 58 6.47 -17.18 1.03
CA MET A 58 6.59 -16.74 2.41
C MET A 58 5.72 -17.60 3.31
N LYS A 59 6.21 -17.89 4.51
CA LYS A 59 5.50 -18.74 5.46
C LYS A 59 5.73 -18.28 6.89
N MET A 60 4.65 -18.23 7.65
CA MET A 60 4.67 -17.94 9.08
C MET A 60 3.82 -18.95 9.84
N THR A 61 4.25 -19.31 11.05
CA THR A 61 3.53 -20.21 11.96
C THR A 61 2.94 -19.50 13.17
N ALA A 62 3.24 -18.20 13.32
CA ALA A 62 2.73 -17.36 14.40
C ALA A 62 2.56 -15.91 13.90
N VAL A 63 1.68 -15.17 14.54
CA VAL A 63 1.49 -13.73 14.31
C VAL A 63 2.78 -12.98 14.68
N PRO A 64 3.25 -12.02 13.83
CA PRO A 64 4.45 -11.24 14.12
C PRO A 64 4.32 -10.43 15.41
N LYS A 65 5.44 -10.31 16.13
CA LYS A 65 5.56 -9.51 17.35
C LYS A 65 6.68 -8.47 17.27
N HIS A 66 7.58 -8.61 16.32
CA HIS A 66 8.74 -7.75 16.10
C HIS A 66 8.81 -7.33 14.63
N ALA A 67 7.69 -6.84 14.11
CA ALA A 67 7.62 -6.39 12.72
C ALA A 67 8.41 -5.10 12.50
N VAL A 68 9.06 -4.98 11.35
CA VAL A 68 9.74 -3.75 10.94
C VAL A 68 9.16 -3.26 9.62
N SER A 69 8.79 -1.98 9.59
CA SER A 69 8.38 -1.28 8.37
C SER A 69 9.56 -0.48 7.80
N MET A 70 9.90 -0.75 6.55
CA MET A 70 11.02 -0.15 5.83
C MET A 70 10.59 0.99 4.91
N SER A 71 9.32 1.44 5.00
CA SER A 71 8.82 2.58 4.24
C SER A 71 7.73 3.33 5.00
N PHE A 72 7.58 4.59 4.64
CA PHE A 72 6.59 5.48 5.23
C PHE A 72 5.14 4.97 5.07
N ALA A 73 4.77 4.60 3.83
CA ALA A 73 3.40 4.18 3.52
C ALA A 73 3.02 2.90 4.27
N THR A 74 3.90 1.87 4.31
CA THR A 74 3.64 0.63 5.04
C THR A 74 3.62 0.85 6.55
N THR A 75 4.39 1.81 7.07
CA THR A 75 4.30 2.24 8.47
C THR A 75 2.89 2.74 8.79
N GLU A 76 2.35 3.65 7.98
CA GLU A 76 1.01 4.17 8.19
C GLU A 76 -0.09 3.11 8.02
N MET A 77 0.08 2.18 7.07
CA MET A 77 -0.84 1.05 6.90
C MET A 77 -0.90 0.19 8.16
N MET A 78 0.23 -0.17 8.74
CA MET A 78 0.30 -0.91 9.99
C MET A 78 -0.32 -0.14 11.16
N LEU A 79 -0.01 1.15 11.29
CA LEU A 79 -0.56 1.99 12.36
C LEU A 79 -2.08 2.17 12.24
N ALA A 80 -2.62 2.27 11.03
CA ALA A 80 -4.07 2.36 10.79
C ALA A 80 -4.84 1.11 11.26
N LEU A 81 -4.17 -0.03 11.34
CA LEU A 81 -4.71 -1.28 11.89
C LEU A 81 -4.46 -1.44 13.41
N GLY A 82 -3.77 -0.49 14.05
CA GLY A 82 -3.44 -0.53 15.47
C GLY A 82 -2.30 -1.49 15.80
N LEU A 83 -1.34 -1.66 14.90
CA LEU A 83 -0.23 -2.63 15.03
C LEU A 83 1.02 -2.05 15.72
N GLN A 84 0.99 -0.82 16.26
CA GLN A 84 2.15 -0.17 16.87
C GLN A 84 2.84 -1.02 17.96
N ASP A 85 2.09 -1.83 18.70
CA ASP A 85 2.63 -2.68 19.76
C ASP A 85 3.28 -3.99 19.23
N GLN A 86 3.12 -4.27 17.93
CA GLN A 86 3.71 -5.40 17.21
C GLN A 86 4.89 -4.95 16.34
N MET A 87 5.19 -3.65 16.33
CA MET A 87 6.28 -3.08 15.54
C MET A 87 7.53 -2.91 16.40
N ALA A 88 8.61 -3.59 16.03
CA ALA A 88 9.94 -3.40 16.62
C ALA A 88 10.66 -2.17 16.05
N GLY A 89 10.17 -1.63 14.94
CA GLY A 89 10.72 -0.40 14.37
C GLY A 89 10.14 0.01 13.03
N THR A 90 10.47 1.24 12.68
CA THR A 90 10.17 1.84 11.38
C THR A 90 11.38 2.60 10.84
N ALA A 91 11.38 2.88 9.54
CA ALA A 91 12.41 3.66 8.87
C ALA A 91 11.85 4.38 7.64
N PHE A 92 12.66 5.25 7.03
CA PHE A 92 12.37 5.96 5.80
C PHE A 92 11.10 6.82 5.90
N LYS A 93 11.11 7.77 6.86
CA LYS A 93 10.07 8.78 6.99
C LYS A 93 10.26 9.86 5.92
N GLU A 94 9.45 9.83 4.88
CA GLU A 94 9.55 10.76 3.74
C GLU A 94 8.77 12.06 3.97
N GLU A 95 7.73 12.01 4.79
CA GLU A 95 6.81 13.12 5.04
C GLU A 95 6.38 13.16 6.51
N GLU A 96 5.63 14.19 6.90
CA GLU A 96 4.97 14.22 8.20
C GLU A 96 3.92 13.10 8.30
N ILE A 97 3.92 12.44 9.46
CA ILE A 97 2.95 11.37 9.75
C ILE A 97 1.53 11.90 9.64
N TYR A 98 0.66 11.10 9.05
CA TYR A 98 -0.76 11.40 8.98
C TYR A 98 -1.31 11.68 10.39
N THR A 99 -1.90 12.86 10.58
CA THR A 99 -2.28 13.37 11.91
C THR A 99 -3.03 12.36 12.78
N PRO A 100 -4.02 11.58 12.25
CA PRO A 100 -4.71 10.58 13.05
C PRO A 100 -3.82 9.45 13.57
N LEU A 101 -2.64 9.26 13.00
CA LEU A 101 -1.69 8.19 13.37
C LEU A 101 -0.51 8.68 14.20
N ALA A 102 -0.39 9.98 14.44
CA ALA A 102 0.77 10.59 15.08
C ALA A 102 1.06 10.03 16.48
N GLU A 103 0.03 9.80 17.30
CA GLU A 103 0.20 9.26 18.65
C GLU A 103 0.61 7.77 18.63
N ALA A 104 0.11 7.00 17.67
CA ALA A 104 0.53 5.61 17.49
C ALA A 104 1.99 5.53 17.00
N TYR A 105 2.38 6.42 16.08
CA TYR A 105 3.74 6.49 15.54
C TYR A 105 4.79 6.77 16.64
N LYS A 106 4.50 7.65 17.60
CA LYS A 106 5.40 7.96 18.72
C LYS A 106 5.82 6.74 19.55
N LYS A 107 5.03 5.66 19.50
CA LYS A 107 5.33 4.41 20.21
C LYS A 107 6.28 3.50 19.47
N VAL A 108 6.51 3.73 18.17
CA VAL A 108 7.33 2.86 17.32
C VAL A 108 8.75 3.41 17.24
N PRO A 109 9.79 2.62 17.57
CA PRO A 109 11.17 3.04 17.44
C PRO A 109 11.54 3.36 15.98
N VAL A 110 12.16 4.52 15.74
CA VAL A 110 12.73 4.87 14.43
C VAL A 110 14.14 4.30 14.35
N LEU A 111 14.35 3.36 13.45
CA LEU A 111 15.64 2.66 13.32
C LEU A 111 16.67 3.49 12.54
N ALA A 112 16.20 4.25 11.54
CA ALA A 112 17.03 5.11 10.71
C ALA A 112 16.16 6.17 10.02
N GLU A 113 16.76 7.29 9.63
CA GLU A 113 16.10 8.34 8.84
C GLU A 113 15.75 7.83 7.41
N LYS A 114 16.69 7.11 6.79
CA LYS A 114 16.48 6.33 5.57
C LYS A 114 16.42 4.85 5.93
N TRP A 115 16.89 3.97 5.06
CA TRP A 115 16.95 2.55 5.38
C TRP A 115 18.08 2.23 6.36
N PRO A 116 17.83 1.39 7.37
CA PRO A 116 18.86 0.95 8.31
C PRO A 116 19.89 0.04 7.63
N SER A 117 21.07 -0.08 8.21
CA SER A 117 21.99 -1.17 7.84
C SER A 117 21.38 -2.53 8.21
N TYR A 118 21.89 -3.61 7.57
CA TYR A 118 21.45 -4.97 7.90
C TYR A 118 21.62 -5.27 9.39
N GLU A 119 22.78 -4.89 9.98
CA GLU A 119 23.10 -5.11 11.40
C GLU A 119 22.11 -4.35 12.30
N LYS A 120 21.77 -3.10 11.94
CA LYS A 120 20.79 -2.30 12.69
C LYS A 120 19.40 -2.92 12.62
N LEU A 121 18.98 -3.42 11.45
CA LEU A 121 17.73 -4.14 11.31
C LEU A 121 17.72 -5.41 12.18
N MET A 122 18.77 -6.24 12.09
CA MET A 122 18.86 -7.49 12.85
C MET A 122 18.96 -7.28 14.37
N SER A 123 19.43 -6.12 14.82
CA SER A 123 19.54 -5.82 16.26
C SER A 123 18.19 -5.79 16.99
N VAL A 124 17.08 -5.55 16.28
CA VAL A 124 15.73 -5.59 16.84
C VAL A 124 15.04 -6.95 16.67
N LYS A 125 15.77 -7.96 16.16
CA LYS A 125 15.31 -9.35 15.97
C LYS A 125 13.96 -9.41 15.21
N PRO A 126 13.88 -8.87 13.98
CA PRO A 126 12.64 -8.85 13.25
C PRO A 126 12.13 -10.26 12.94
N ASP A 127 10.83 -10.47 13.09
CA ASP A 127 10.13 -11.69 12.70
C ASP A 127 9.23 -11.48 11.46
N PHE A 128 9.19 -10.24 10.95
CA PHE A 128 8.49 -9.83 9.75
C PHE A 128 9.03 -8.47 9.27
N VAL A 129 9.17 -8.28 7.95
CA VAL A 129 9.59 -7.00 7.38
C VAL A 129 8.68 -6.63 6.21
N THR A 130 8.31 -5.36 6.13
CA THR A 130 7.50 -4.82 5.03
C THR A 130 8.05 -3.49 4.54
N GLY A 131 7.70 -3.10 3.31
CA GLY A 131 8.16 -1.85 2.71
C GLY A 131 7.92 -1.80 1.20
N TRP A 132 8.40 -0.74 0.55
CA TRP A 132 8.50 -0.68 -0.90
C TRP A 132 9.47 -1.75 -1.42
N GLU A 133 9.26 -2.27 -2.64
CA GLU A 133 10.18 -3.23 -3.27
C GLU A 133 11.65 -2.77 -3.23
N THR A 134 11.88 -1.48 -3.44
CA THR A 134 13.23 -0.88 -3.40
C THR A 134 13.97 -1.08 -2.09
N ALA A 135 13.25 -1.25 -0.96
CA ALA A 135 13.85 -1.54 0.34
C ALA A 135 14.50 -2.94 0.40
N PHE A 136 14.10 -3.83 -0.50
CA PHE A 136 14.55 -5.23 -0.57
C PHE A 136 15.51 -5.49 -1.73
N THR A 137 16.08 -4.44 -2.29
CA THR A 137 17.09 -4.50 -3.36
C THR A 137 18.48 -4.14 -2.83
N LYS A 138 19.49 -4.12 -3.71
CA LYS A 138 20.85 -3.66 -3.40
C LYS A 138 20.92 -2.19 -2.94
N ARG A 139 19.82 -1.43 -3.07
CA ARG A 139 19.75 -0.03 -2.58
C ARG A 139 19.66 0.05 -1.06
N ALA A 140 19.12 -0.99 -0.42
CA ALA A 140 19.02 -1.10 1.03
C ALA A 140 19.43 -2.50 1.50
N ILE A 141 18.49 -3.41 1.75
CA ILE A 141 18.78 -4.76 2.23
C ILE A 141 18.22 -5.78 1.22
N PRO A 142 19.08 -6.47 0.44
CA PRO A 142 18.61 -7.47 -0.51
C PRO A 142 17.72 -8.52 0.16
N ALA A 143 16.60 -8.85 -0.48
CA ALA A 143 15.59 -9.78 0.04
C ALA A 143 16.17 -11.12 0.48
N GLU A 144 17.15 -11.67 -0.25
CA GLU A 144 17.81 -12.94 0.06
C GLU A 144 18.48 -12.97 1.44
N LYS A 145 18.95 -11.80 1.94
CA LYS A 145 19.54 -11.71 3.28
C LYS A 145 18.51 -11.94 4.39
N LEU A 146 17.26 -11.58 4.15
CA LEU A 146 16.17 -11.76 5.11
C LEU A 146 15.57 -13.17 4.97
N THR A 147 15.25 -13.59 3.76
CA THR A 147 14.67 -14.91 3.49
C THR A 147 15.58 -16.06 3.88
N SER A 148 16.92 -15.93 3.73
CA SER A 148 17.89 -16.92 4.23
C SER A 148 17.89 -17.06 5.76
N GLN A 149 17.38 -16.08 6.49
CA GLN A 149 17.17 -16.11 7.94
C GLN A 149 15.74 -16.49 8.33
N ASN A 150 14.93 -16.95 7.36
CA ASN A 150 13.50 -17.24 7.52
C ASN A 150 12.70 -16.04 8.02
N ILE A 151 13.10 -14.81 7.68
CA ILE A 151 12.35 -13.59 7.96
C ILE A 151 11.47 -13.33 6.75
N PRO A 152 10.13 -13.45 6.88
CA PRO A 152 9.20 -13.20 5.80
C PRO A 152 9.13 -11.71 5.47
N ILE A 153 8.97 -11.44 4.16
CA ILE A 153 8.82 -10.12 3.59
C ILE A 153 7.39 -10.00 3.05
N PHE A 154 6.78 -8.84 3.22
CA PHE A 154 5.54 -8.47 2.55
C PHE A 154 5.70 -7.12 1.85
N VAL A 155 5.50 -7.11 0.55
CA VAL A 155 5.47 -5.90 -0.28
C VAL A 155 4.05 -5.76 -0.82
N PRO A 156 3.29 -4.73 -0.42
CA PRO A 156 1.92 -4.54 -0.87
C PRO A 156 1.80 -4.57 -2.40
N ASP A 157 0.83 -5.33 -2.92
CA ASP A 157 0.61 -5.48 -4.37
C ASP A 157 0.29 -4.14 -5.03
N SER A 158 -0.44 -3.25 -4.33
CA SER A 158 -0.74 -1.90 -4.82
C SER A 158 0.50 -1.06 -5.09
N MET A 159 1.62 -1.40 -4.48
CA MET A 159 2.90 -0.69 -4.61
C MET A 159 3.79 -1.27 -5.73
N GLN A 160 3.45 -2.42 -6.28
CA GLN A 160 4.25 -3.12 -7.29
C GLN A 160 3.57 -3.12 -8.67
N ASP A 161 2.24 -3.21 -8.72
CA ASP A 161 1.50 -3.36 -9.98
C ASP A 161 1.28 -1.99 -10.66
N THR A 162 1.77 -1.87 -11.89
CA THR A 162 1.50 -0.69 -12.75
C THR A 162 0.03 -0.50 -13.10
N LYS A 163 -0.82 -1.49 -12.86
CA LYS A 163 -2.28 -1.43 -13.02
C LYS A 163 -3.03 -1.29 -11.70
N ALA A 164 -2.30 -1.12 -10.60
CA ALA A 164 -2.88 -1.00 -9.27
C ALA A 164 -3.96 0.09 -9.20
N ASP A 165 -4.93 -0.15 -8.36
CA ASP A 165 -6.03 0.76 -8.05
C ASP A 165 -6.32 0.77 -6.54
N LEU A 166 -7.37 1.45 -6.13
CA LEU A 166 -7.74 1.53 -4.71
C LEU A 166 -8.19 0.17 -4.14
N GLU A 167 -8.76 -0.72 -4.96
CA GLU A 167 -9.14 -2.06 -4.51
C GLU A 167 -7.90 -2.93 -4.23
N ALA A 168 -6.81 -2.76 -4.98
CA ALA A 168 -5.53 -3.39 -4.65
C ALA A 168 -5.02 -2.94 -3.29
N ASN A 169 -5.07 -1.63 -3.00
CA ASN A 169 -4.68 -1.10 -1.70
C ASN A 169 -5.59 -1.61 -0.55
N PHE A 170 -6.88 -1.78 -0.79
CA PHE A 170 -7.80 -2.39 0.18
C PHE A 170 -7.47 -3.87 0.44
N LYS A 171 -7.09 -4.62 -0.59
CA LYS A 171 -6.63 -6.01 -0.43
C LYS A 171 -5.35 -6.09 0.41
N ASP A 172 -4.40 -5.19 0.20
CA ASP A 172 -3.19 -5.12 1.02
C ASP A 172 -3.51 -4.88 2.49
N MET A 173 -4.45 -3.98 2.79
CA MET A 173 -4.90 -3.74 4.16
C MET A 173 -5.54 -4.97 4.80
N LEU A 174 -6.36 -5.72 4.04
CA LEU A 174 -6.94 -6.99 4.49
C LEU A 174 -5.86 -8.05 4.70
N GLU A 175 -4.83 -8.08 3.86
CA GLU A 175 -3.71 -8.99 3.99
C GLU A 175 -2.86 -8.70 5.24
N TYR A 176 -2.59 -7.42 5.56
CA TYR A 176 -2.02 -7.06 6.87
C TYR A 176 -2.91 -7.55 8.02
N GLY A 177 -4.24 -7.37 7.91
CA GLY A 177 -5.18 -7.90 8.90
C GLY A 177 -5.01 -9.41 9.12
N ARG A 178 -4.92 -10.18 8.04
CA ARG A 178 -4.73 -11.64 8.05
C ARG A 178 -3.38 -12.04 8.67
N ILE A 179 -2.29 -11.38 8.26
CA ILE A 179 -0.94 -11.65 8.75
C ILE A 179 -0.83 -11.37 10.26
N PHE A 180 -1.44 -10.30 10.73
CA PHE A 180 -1.32 -9.82 12.10
C PHE A 180 -2.48 -10.25 13.03
N GLY A 181 -3.43 -11.07 12.53
CA GLY A 181 -4.61 -11.49 13.32
C GLY A 181 -5.49 -10.29 13.72
N LYS A 182 -5.67 -9.34 12.80
CA LYS A 182 -6.46 -8.12 12.96
C LYS A 182 -7.47 -7.94 11.82
N GLU A 183 -8.06 -9.06 11.39
CA GLU A 183 -8.99 -9.10 10.24
C GLU A 183 -10.17 -8.15 10.46
N ASP A 184 -10.73 -8.09 11.68
CA ASP A 184 -11.84 -7.20 11.99
C ASP A 184 -11.45 -5.72 11.89
N ASN A 185 -10.23 -5.37 12.34
CA ASN A 185 -9.71 -4.01 12.22
C ASN A 185 -9.53 -3.62 10.76
N ALA A 186 -8.94 -4.51 9.97
CA ALA A 186 -8.71 -4.30 8.54
C ALA A 186 -10.04 -4.15 7.78
N LYS A 187 -11.00 -5.05 8.04
CA LYS A 187 -12.33 -4.96 7.46
C LYS A 187 -13.04 -3.66 7.82
N LYS A 188 -13.03 -3.27 9.09
CA LYS A 188 -13.63 -2.02 9.56
C LYS A 188 -13.01 -0.81 8.88
N TRP A 189 -11.69 -0.80 8.73
CA TRP A 189 -10.98 0.28 8.04
C TRP A 189 -11.40 0.35 6.57
N VAL A 190 -11.36 -0.77 5.84
CA VAL A 190 -11.73 -0.87 4.42
C VAL A 190 -13.19 -0.45 4.20
N ASP A 191 -14.13 -0.98 5.01
CA ASP A 191 -15.55 -0.64 4.91
C ASP A 191 -15.77 0.86 5.13
N GLY A 192 -15.05 1.46 6.08
CA GLY A 192 -15.08 2.90 6.35
C GLY A 192 -14.59 3.73 5.16
N GLN A 193 -13.48 3.32 4.53
CA GLN A 193 -12.95 4.01 3.35
C GLN A 193 -13.89 3.87 2.14
N LYS A 194 -14.45 2.67 1.91
CA LYS A 194 -15.43 2.43 0.83
C LYS A 194 -16.68 3.28 1.00
N LYS A 195 -17.20 3.35 2.23
CA LYS A 195 -18.36 4.21 2.52
C LYS A 195 -18.04 5.68 2.24
N LYS A 196 -16.91 6.18 2.74
CA LYS A 196 -16.49 7.56 2.51
C LYS A 196 -16.35 7.88 1.03
N LEU A 197 -15.73 7.00 0.26
CA LEU A 197 -15.60 7.16 -1.19
C LEU A 197 -16.97 7.18 -1.87
N ALA A 198 -17.87 6.28 -1.52
CA ALA A 198 -19.21 6.23 -2.08
C ALA A 198 -19.99 7.55 -1.80
N ASP A 199 -19.85 8.11 -0.59
CA ASP A 199 -20.47 9.39 -0.23
C ASP A 199 -19.92 10.56 -1.09
N VAL A 200 -18.62 10.53 -1.41
CA VAL A 200 -17.98 11.51 -2.32
C VAL A 200 -18.50 11.33 -3.75
N GLN A 201 -18.49 10.09 -4.25
CA GLN A 201 -18.95 9.79 -5.62
C GLN A 201 -20.42 10.13 -5.85
N ALA A 202 -21.27 9.93 -4.85
CA ALA A 202 -22.69 10.30 -4.93
C ALA A 202 -22.88 11.81 -5.16
N LYS A 203 -22.03 12.65 -4.55
CA LYS A 203 -22.07 14.11 -4.74
C LYS A 203 -21.51 14.55 -6.10
N LEU A 204 -20.64 13.76 -6.71
CA LEU A 204 -19.99 14.06 -8.00
C LEU A 204 -20.78 13.55 -9.20
N LYS A 205 -21.83 12.74 -8.99
CA LYS A 205 -22.50 11.96 -10.04
C LYS A 205 -22.90 12.78 -11.27
N ASP A 206 -23.41 13.98 -11.06
CA ASP A 206 -23.95 14.84 -12.12
C ASP A 206 -23.00 16.01 -12.48
N LEU A 207 -21.79 16.02 -11.91
CA LEU A 207 -20.80 17.06 -12.15
C LEU A 207 -19.91 16.71 -13.36
N PRO A 208 -19.39 17.71 -14.08
CA PRO A 208 -18.54 17.49 -15.23
C PRO A 208 -17.20 16.88 -14.80
N LYS A 209 -16.65 16.02 -15.65
CA LYS A 209 -15.27 15.54 -15.48
C LYS A 209 -14.28 16.67 -15.65
N VAL A 210 -13.14 16.54 -14.96
CA VAL A 210 -12.09 17.54 -14.91
C VAL A 210 -10.80 16.93 -15.47
N LYS A 211 -10.08 17.67 -16.32
CA LYS A 211 -8.77 17.28 -16.82
C LYS A 211 -7.69 17.81 -15.89
N ALA A 212 -6.81 16.93 -15.41
CA ALA A 212 -5.71 17.35 -14.55
C ALA A 212 -4.36 16.83 -15.03
N PHE A 213 -3.32 17.64 -14.80
CA PHE A 213 -1.93 17.26 -14.91
C PHE A 213 -1.36 17.06 -13.51
N ILE A 214 -0.67 15.96 -13.27
CA ILE A 214 0.01 15.70 -12.00
C ILE A 214 1.45 16.17 -12.13
N PHE A 215 1.85 17.15 -11.33
CA PHE A 215 3.19 17.72 -11.37
C PHE A 215 3.96 17.32 -10.11
N ASP A 216 4.94 16.46 -10.27
CA ASP A 216 5.83 16.02 -9.19
C ASP A 216 7.02 16.97 -9.06
N SER A 217 7.86 17.02 -10.07
CA SER A 217 9.11 17.75 -10.08
C SER A 217 9.53 18.13 -11.50
N ASP A 218 10.58 18.96 -11.60
CA ASP A 218 11.14 19.41 -12.86
C ASP A 218 12.65 19.63 -12.74
N ASP A 219 13.41 18.84 -13.50
CA ASP A 219 14.84 19.03 -13.75
C ASP A 219 15.10 19.31 -15.24
N GLY A 220 14.37 20.30 -15.80
CA GLY A 220 14.37 20.65 -17.21
C GLY A 220 13.22 20.02 -17.99
N GLN A 221 12.67 18.92 -17.51
CA GLN A 221 11.47 18.27 -18.02
C GLN A 221 10.55 17.88 -16.87
N PRO A 222 9.22 18.09 -17.00
CA PRO A 222 8.30 17.72 -15.95
C PRO A 222 8.26 16.21 -15.70
N PHE A 223 8.30 15.81 -14.43
CA PHE A 223 8.06 14.45 -13.98
C PHE A 223 6.60 14.33 -13.54
N THR A 224 5.90 13.31 -14.00
CA THR A 224 4.45 13.20 -13.88
C THR A 224 3.98 11.75 -13.79
N ALA A 225 2.77 11.55 -13.29
CA ALA A 225 2.10 10.25 -13.34
C ALA A 225 1.51 9.99 -14.73
N PHE A 226 1.66 8.76 -15.22
CA PHE A 226 1.04 8.26 -16.46
C PHE A 226 -0.04 7.23 -16.13
N GLU A 227 0.36 6.00 -15.80
CA GLU A 227 -0.57 4.90 -15.54
C GLU A 227 -0.52 4.48 -14.06
N GLY A 228 -1.32 3.49 -13.69
CA GLY A 228 -1.29 2.89 -12.36
C GLY A 228 -2.12 3.62 -11.31
N TYR A 229 -1.73 3.43 -10.06
CA TYR A 229 -2.53 3.80 -8.90
C TYR A 229 -3.02 5.25 -8.93
N THR A 230 -2.10 6.21 -9.07
CA THR A 230 -2.43 7.66 -9.07
C THR A 230 -3.50 8.01 -10.09
N THR A 231 -3.33 7.55 -11.32
CA THR A 231 -4.30 7.78 -12.40
C THR A 231 -5.63 7.07 -12.12
N ASN A 232 -5.59 5.84 -11.60
CA ASN A 232 -6.80 5.07 -11.34
C ASN A 232 -7.62 5.63 -10.16
N VAL A 233 -6.97 6.11 -9.10
CA VAL A 233 -7.72 6.71 -7.97
C VAL A 233 -8.33 8.07 -8.32
N LEU A 234 -7.67 8.88 -9.14
CA LEU A 234 -8.22 10.16 -9.62
C LEU A 234 -9.48 9.98 -10.47
N LYS A 235 -9.56 8.91 -11.27
CA LYS A 235 -10.77 8.55 -12.03
C LYS A 235 -12.00 8.34 -11.14
N LEU A 236 -11.81 7.89 -9.88
CA LEU A 236 -12.89 7.64 -8.92
C LEU A 236 -13.67 8.92 -8.55
N ILE A 237 -13.04 10.07 -8.73
CA ILE A 237 -13.64 11.39 -8.48
C ILE A 237 -13.86 12.20 -9.78
N GLY A 238 -13.90 11.53 -10.94
CA GLY A 238 -14.17 12.16 -12.23
C GLY A 238 -13.00 12.98 -12.80
N VAL A 239 -11.78 12.75 -12.31
CA VAL A 239 -10.57 13.44 -12.80
C VAL A 239 -9.87 12.59 -13.85
N GLU A 240 -9.65 13.16 -15.02
CA GLU A 240 -8.90 12.57 -16.12
C GLU A 240 -7.44 13.04 -16.08
N ASN A 241 -6.50 12.14 -15.86
CA ASN A 241 -5.09 12.44 -16.01
C ASN A 241 -4.76 12.64 -17.49
N VAL A 242 -4.34 13.85 -17.87
CA VAL A 242 -4.05 14.21 -19.27
C VAL A 242 -2.84 13.47 -19.85
N MET A 243 -2.03 12.82 -19.01
CA MET A 243 -0.88 12.01 -19.46
C MET A 243 -1.20 10.52 -19.58
N ALA A 244 -2.39 10.08 -19.16
CA ALA A 244 -2.81 8.68 -19.30
C ALA A 244 -3.09 8.32 -20.78
N GLY A 245 -2.91 7.04 -21.14
CA GLY A 245 -3.22 6.53 -22.47
C GLY A 245 -2.25 6.93 -23.57
N GLN A 246 -1.09 7.49 -23.24
CA GLN A 246 -0.10 7.93 -24.22
C GLN A 246 0.93 6.84 -24.61
N GLY A 247 0.68 5.59 -24.23
CA GLY A 247 1.57 4.46 -24.57
C GLY A 247 2.84 4.40 -23.73
N VAL A 248 2.89 5.13 -22.63
CA VAL A 248 3.98 5.06 -21.64
C VAL A 248 3.60 4.00 -20.59
N ASP A 249 4.23 2.84 -20.68
CA ASP A 249 4.01 1.73 -19.71
C ASP A 249 4.84 1.93 -18.43
N LYS A 250 4.55 3.02 -17.72
CA LYS A 250 5.16 3.39 -16.44
C LYS A 250 4.14 4.15 -15.60
N THR A 251 4.24 3.97 -14.29
CA THR A 251 3.43 4.76 -13.34
C THR A 251 3.88 6.22 -13.32
N TRP A 252 5.18 6.44 -13.29
CA TRP A 252 5.81 7.77 -13.27
C TRP A 252 6.92 7.87 -14.31
N ALA A 253 6.95 8.97 -15.06
CA ALA A 253 7.98 9.23 -16.06
C ALA A 253 8.11 10.73 -16.36
N LYS A 254 9.17 11.10 -17.05
CA LYS A 254 9.32 12.43 -17.63
C LYS A 254 8.43 12.60 -18.86
N THR A 255 7.91 13.81 -19.04
CA THR A 255 7.23 14.25 -20.25
C THR A 255 7.85 15.57 -20.74
N THR A 256 7.25 16.24 -21.72
CA THR A 256 7.73 17.53 -22.20
C THR A 256 6.75 18.64 -21.88
N TRP A 257 7.24 19.88 -21.80
CA TRP A 257 6.38 21.05 -21.63
C TRP A 257 5.44 21.26 -22.81
N GLU A 258 5.84 20.87 -24.03
CA GLU A 258 4.98 20.92 -25.22
C GLU A 258 3.80 19.95 -25.08
N ALA A 259 4.03 18.72 -24.58
CA ALA A 259 2.96 17.75 -24.34
C ALA A 259 1.98 18.27 -23.29
N PHE A 260 2.48 18.87 -22.22
CA PHE A 260 1.67 19.53 -21.19
C PHE A 260 0.81 20.66 -21.77
N VAL A 261 1.41 21.57 -22.57
CA VAL A 261 0.68 22.69 -23.21
C VAL A 261 -0.39 22.17 -24.16
N LYS A 262 -0.07 21.15 -24.97
CA LYS A 262 -1.03 20.50 -25.88
C LYS A 262 -2.19 19.86 -25.15
N ALA A 263 -1.95 19.26 -24.01
CA ALA A 263 -2.97 18.61 -23.18
C ALA A 263 -3.92 19.62 -22.52
N ASN A 264 -3.46 20.84 -22.25
CA ASN A 264 -4.21 21.98 -21.73
C ASN A 264 -5.16 21.60 -20.57
N PRO A 265 -4.66 21.16 -19.43
CA PRO A 265 -5.46 20.69 -18.28
C PRO A 265 -6.28 21.83 -17.65
N ASP A 266 -7.39 21.46 -17.01
CA ASP A 266 -8.22 22.36 -16.19
C ASP A 266 -7.57 22.66 -14.83
N TYR A 267 -6.86 21.68 -14.27
CA TYR A 267 -6.17 21.77 -12.97
C TYR A 267 -4.75 21.19 -13.06
N ILE A 268 -3.87 21.69 -12.20
CA ILE A 268 -2.55 21.11 -11.95
C ILE A 268 -2.53 20.62 -10.50
N ILE A 269 -2.38 19.31 -10.30
CA ILE A 269 -2.18 18.68 -9.00
C ILE A 269 -0.69 18.63 -8.75
N ILE A 270 -0.21 19.36 -7.73
CA ILE A 270 1.21 19.54 -7.44
C ILE A 270 1.60 18.74 -6.20
N CYS A 271 2.54 17.81 -6.36
CA CYS A 271 3.19 17.14 -5.22
C CYS A 271 4.04 18.17 -4.47
N ASP A 272 3.76 18.34 -3.19
CA ASP A 272 4.44 19.28 -2.31
C ASP A 272 5.40 18.54 -1.37
N TYR A 273 6.67 18.83 -1.51
CA TYR A 273 7.75 18.25 -0.69
C TYR A 273 8.23 19.18 0.42
N SER A 274 7.47 20.25 0.71
CA SER A 274 7.77 21.11 1.88
C SER A 274 7.75 20.28 3.16
N ALA A 275 8.77 20.43 3.99
CA ALA A 275 8.83 19.83 5.32
C ALA A 275 8.54 20.90 6.39
N SER A 276 7.93 20.48 7.51
CA SER A 276 7.56 21.39 8.59
C SER A 276 8.78 21.98 9.32
N ASP A 277 9.92 21.32 9.24
CA ASP A 277 11.19 21.72 9.83
C ASP A 277 12.04 22.63 8.91
N ARG A 278 11.60 22.85 7.67
CA ARG A 278 12.24 23.73 6.70
C ARG A 278 11.32 24.91 6.39
N ASN A 279 11.91 26.08 6.29
CA ASN A 279 11.18 27.29 5.89
C ASN A 279 11.15 27.40 4.35
N ASP A 280 10.73 26.30 3.69
CA ASP A 280 10.53 26.23 2.27
C ASP A 280 9.04 25.98 1.94
N ASP A 281 8.56 26.58 0.85
CA ASP A 281 7.22 26.36 0.30
C ASP A 281 7.39 25.84 -1.13
N ASP A 282 7.68 24.54 -1.23
CA ASP A 282 7.90 23.86 -2.51
C ASP A 282 6.70 24.02 -3.46
N PHE A 283 5.48 23.93 -2.92
CA PHE A 283 4.26 24.16 -3.69
C PHE A 283 4.22 25.55 -4.34
N LYS A 284 4.50 26.59 -3.56
CA LYS A 284 4.52 27.98 -4.05
C LYS A 284 5.64 28.18 -5.08
N GLN A 285 6.83 27.66 -4.80
CA GLN A 285 7.99 27.76 -5.70
C GLN A 285 7.69 27.10 -7.05
N LYS A 286 7.04 25.91 -7.06
CA LYS A 286 6.61 25.21 -8.28
C LYS A 286 5.61 26.05 -9.09
N ILE A 287 4.63 26.68 -8.43
CA ILE A 287 3.67 27.59 -9.09
C ILE A 287 4.37 28.79 -9.70
N GLU A 288 5.25 29.46 -8.94
CA GLU A 288 5.98 30.63 -9.42
C GLU A 288 6.85 30.29 -10.63
N LYS A 289 7.55 29.15 -10.59
CA LYS A 289 8.35 28.64 -11.72
C LYS A 289 7.50 28.39 -12.97
N MET A 290 6.35 27.75 -12.83
CA MET A 290 5.44 27.52 -13.97
C MET A 290 4.88 28.82 -14.54
N LYS A 291 4.47 29.77 -13.70
CA LYS A 291 3.97 31.10 -14.15
C LYS A 291 5.03 31.96 -14.80
N ALA A 292 6.29 31.82 -14.41
CA ALA A 292 7.40 32.55 -15.01
C ALA A 292 7.80 31.99 -16.38
N ASN A 293 7.37 30.79 -16.75
CA ASN A 293 7.67 30.22 -18.05
C ASN A 293 6.68 30.69 -19.12
N PRO A 294 7.09 31.54 -20.10
CA PRO A 294 6.20 32.11 -21.10
C PRO A 294 5.56 31.04 -22.01
N GLN A 295 6.20 29.89 -22.20
CA GLN A 295 5.64 28.77 -22.98
C GLN A 295 4.35 28.21 -22.38
N LEU A 296 4.18 28.33 -21.05
CA LEU A 296 3.06 27.79 -20.31
C LEU A 296 1.91 28.80 -20.14
N ALA A 297 2.10 30.06 -20.50
CA ALA A 297 1.14 31.15 -20.25
C ALA A 297 -0.23 30.93 -20.92
N SER A 298 -0.30 30.11 -21.98
CA SER A 298 -1.56 29.78 -22.66
C SER A 298 -2.41 28.72 -21.97
N VAL A 299 -1.82 27.92 -21.04
CA VAL A 299 -2.49 26.78 -20.39
C VAL A 299 -3.60 27.28 -19.46
N LYS A 300 -4.80 26.70 -19.58
CA LYS A 300 -5.99 27.08 -18.83
C LYS A 300 -5.74 27.10 -17.31
N ALA A 301 -5.21 25.99 -16.77
CA ALA A 301 -4.96 25.88 -15.32
C ALA A 301 -4.03 26.98 -14.78
N ILE A 302 -3.05 27.42 -15.59
CA ILE A 302 -2.12 28.49 -15.18
C ILE A 302 -2.81 29.86 -15.22
N LYS A 303 -3.58 30.16 -16.28
CA LYS A 303 -4.35 31.40 -16.40
C LYS A 303 -5.36 31.58 -15.26
N GLU A 304 -6.05 30.50 -14.92
CA GLU A 304 -7.15 30.50 -13.93
C GLU A 304 -6.65 30.26 -12.49
N ASN A 305 -5.33 30.04 -12.29
CA ASN A 305 -4.72 29.70 -11.00
C ASN A 305 -5.30 28.41 -10.37
N HIS A 306 -5.62 27.44 -11.18
CA HIS A 306 -6.17 26.17 -10.75
C HIS A 306 -5.07 25.19 -10.32
N PHE A 307 -4.53 25.37 -9.14
CA PHE A 307 -3.50 24.55 -8.53
C PHE A 307 -4.02 23.84 -7.30
N ILE A 308 -3.78 22.55 -7.19
CA ILE A 308 -4.17 21.72 -6.05
C ILE A 308 -2.91 21.14 -5.41
N LYS A 309 -2.73 21.43 -4.13
CA LYS A 309 -1.64 20.90 -3.32
C LYS A 309 -1.96 19.49 -2.85
N VAL A 310 -1.03 18.55 -3.06
CA VAL A 310 -1.07 17.20 -2.49
C VAL A 310 0.29 16.82 -1.92
N LYS A 311 0.30 15.94 -0.94
CA LYS A 311 1.49 15.16 -0.59
C LYS A 311 1.56 13.91 -1.47
N LEU A 312 2.77 13.41 -1.74
CA LEU A 312 2.92 12.21 -2.58
C LEU A 312 2.17 11.01 -1.98
N SER A 313 2.21 10.85 -0.67
CA SER A 313 1.49 9.81 0.07
C SER A 313 -0.05 9.89 -0.04
N GLU A 314 -0.60 10.98 -0.50
CA GLU A 314 -2.03 11.16 -0.71
C GLU A 314 -2.52 10.59 -2.05
N ILE A 315 -1.62 10.45 -3.02
CA ILE A 315 -1.93 9.96 -4.37
C ILE A 315 -1.17 8.67 -4.73
N CYS A 316 -0.29 8.19 -3.85
CA CYS A 316 0.33 6.86 -3.90
C CYS A 316 -0.42 5.88 -2.98
N PRO A 317 -0.20 4.54 -3.12
CA PRO A 317 -0.84 3.55 -2.25
C PRO A 317 -0.56 3.83 -0.77
N GLY A 318 -1.64 3.85 0.03
CA GLY A 318 -1.53 4.15 1.45
C GLY A 318 -2.90 4.44 2.08
N VAL A 319 -2.89 5.00 3.28
CA VAL A 319 -4.10 5.21 4.07
C VAL A 319 -4.78 6.56 3.84
N ARG A 320 -4.12 7.49 3.14
CA ARG A 320 -4.55 8.89 3.00
C ARG A 320 -5.41 9.13 1.76
N THR A 321 -5.43 8.19 0.81
CA THR A 321 -5.97 8.40 -0.54
C THR A 321 -7.42 8.87 -0.54
N VAL A 322 -8.32 8.22 0.19
CA VAL A 322 -9.75 8.59 0.15
C VAL A 322 -9.99 9.98 0.75
N ASP A 323 -9.26 10.36 1.80
CA ASP A 323 -9.32 11.69 2.40
C ASP A 323 -8.83 12.77 1.43
N ALA A 324 -7.77 12.45 0.69
CA ALA A 324 -7.24 13.34 -0.33
C ALA A 324 -8.19 13.47 -1.52
N LEU A 325 -8.81 12.38 -1.97
CA LEU A 325 -9.82 12.41 -3.04
C LEU A 325 -11.02 13.29 -2.66
N GLU A 326 -11.52 13.18 -1.41
CA GLU A 326 -12.60 14.07 -0.93
C GLU A 326 -12.19 15.54 -0.96
N ARG A 327 -10.98 15.85 -0.48
CA ARG A 327 -10.43 17.20 -0.46
C ARG A 327 -10.25 17.76 -1.88
N MET A 328 -9.68 16.96 -2.79
CA MET A 328 -9.50 17.34 -4.19
C MET A 328 -10.85 17.56 -4.90
N ALA A 329 -11.82 16.68 -4.69
CA ALA A 329 -13.18 16.85 -5.24
C ALA A 329 -13.79 18.19 -4.83
N LYS A 330 -13.72 18.55 -3.54
CA LYS A 330 -14.22 19.84 -3.03
C LYS A 330 -13.44 21.04 -3.58
N ALA A 331 -12.15 20.88 -3.87
CA ALA A 331 -11.34 21.96 -4.46
C ALA A 331 -11.66 22.19 -5.93
N MET A 332 -11.97 21.13 -6.67
CA MET A 332 -12.34 21.18 -8.09
C MET A 332 -13.79 21.55 -8.31
N HIS A 333 -14.66 21.29 -7.34
CA HIS A 333 -16.11 21.53 -7.37
C HIS A 333 -16.53 22.32 -6.13
N PRO A 334 -16.37 23.67 -6.15
CA PRO A 334 -16.68 24.52 -5.00
C PRO A 334 -18.14 24.45 -4.52
N GLU A 335 -19.06 24.01 -5.40
CA GLU A 335 -20.46 23.75 -5.10
C GLU A 335 -20.69 22.59 -4.11
N LEU A 336 -19.68 21.75 -3.86
CA LEU A 336 -19.76 20.62 -2.91
C LEU A 336 -19.50 21.01 -1.45
N LYS A 337 -19.34 22.31 -1.19
CA LYS A 337 -19.06 22.84 0.17
C LYS A 337 -20.27 22.73 1.08
#